data_50352f7889daf196b2d58d3ce26e2372
#
_entry.id   50352f7889daf196b2d58d3ce26e2372
#
_cell.length_a   1.000
_cell.length_b   1.000
_cell.length_c   1.000
_cell.angle_alpha   90.00
_cell.angle_beta   90.00
_cell.angle_gamma   90.00
#
_symmetry.space_group_name_H-M   'P 1'
#
loop_
_entity.id
_entity.type
_entity.pdbx_description
1 polymer ?
#
loop_
_entity_poly.entity_id
_entity_poly.type
_entity_poly.pdbx_seq_one_letter_code
_entity_poly.pdbx_strand_id
1 'polypeptide(L)'
;YNLDNGLIISTNYNYISEVGELTAYQPNRIQGTSVGTSRPKNRYKLSVNHPRAFNDNIGYAITARYTEKYWYDNYLWYGIGELGGNLNIDTQVSYILKDYNILLKAGINNLLGQYYNTSVLTPKIGSTFYITIDYDGLIK
;
A
#
# COMPACT_ATOMS: atom_id res chain seq x y z
N TYR A 1 13.14 -10.90 -7.10
CA TYR A 1 13.76 -12.24 -7.18
C TYR A 1 12.69 -13.26 -7.55
N ASN A 2 12.92 -14.00 -8.60
CA ASN A 2 12.10 -15.15 -8.99
C ASN A 2 12.89 -16.41 -8.62
N LEU A 3 12.32 -17.27 -7.81
CA LEU A 3 12.89 -18.56 -7.46
C LEU A 3 12.37 -19.65 -8.40
N ASP A 4 13.16 -20.70 -8.61
CA ASP A 4 12.84 -21.80 -9.56
C ASP A 4 11.51 -22.51 -9.25
N ASN A 5 11.04 -22.44 -8.00
CA ASN A 5 9.75 -22.99 -7.56
C ASN A 5 8.56 -22.06 -7.85
N GLY A 6 8.76 -20.95 -8.56
CA GLY A 6 7.71 -19.99 -8.88
C GLY A 6 7.41 -18.96 -7.77
N LEU A 7 8.14 -18.97 -6.66
CA LEU A 7 8.04 -17.95 -5.63
C LEU A 7 8.69 -16.64 -6.09
N ILE A 8 7.97 -15.55 -6.00
CA ILE A 8 8.42 -14.21 -6.38
C ILE A 8 8.51 -13.35 -5.13
N ILE A 9 9.69 -12.83 -4.84
CA ILE A 9 9.92 -11.88 -3.76
C ILE A 9 10.31 -10.54 -4.37
N SER A 10 9.58 -9.49 -4.03
CA SER A 10 9.89 -8.12 -4.46
C SER A 10 9.96 -7.17 -3.28
N THR A 11 10.94 -6.29 -3.32
CA THR A 11 11.09 -5.23 -2.32
C THR A 11 11.23 -3.89 -3.02
N ASN A 12 10.68 -2.85 -2.41
CA ASN A 12 10.81 -1.49 -2.87
C ASN A 12 11.03 -0.59 -1.66
N TYR A 13 12.02 0.27 -1.76
CA TYR A 13 12.29 1.34 -0.82
C TYR A 13 12.25 2.68 -1.54
N ASN A 14 11.48 3.60 -1.03
CA ASN A 14 11.40 4.96 -1.54
C ASN A 14 11.81 5.92 -0.43
N TYR A 15 12.84 6.72 -0.71
CA TYR A 15 13.31 7.80 0.14
C TYR A 15 13.11 9.12 -0.59
N ILE A 16 12.47 10.07 0.08
CA ILE A 16 12.28 11.43 -0.43
C ILE A 16 13.05 12.36 0.48
N SER A 17 14.16 12.91 -0.03
CA SER A 17 14.84 14.01 0.65
C SER A 17 14.09 15.31 0.35
N GLU A 18 13.94 16.15 1.37
CA GLU A 18 13.51 17.51 1.15
C GLU A 18 14.65 18.27 0.47
N VAL A 19 14.51 18.53 -0.81
CA VAL A 19 15.45 19.36 -1.56
C VAL A 19 14.84 20.75 -1.66
N GLY A 20 15.32 21.65 -0.81
CA GLY A 20 15.00 23.08 -0.86
C GLY A 20 14.12 23.55 0.28
N GLU A 21 14.56 24.55 0.98
CA GLU A 21 13.69 25.42 1.77
C GLU A 21 12.76 26.15 0.81
N LEU A 22 11.47 25.81 0.87
CA LEU A 22 10.47 26.69 0.27
C LEU A 22 10.41 27.96 1.13
N THR A 23 11.19 28.95 0.76
CA THR A 23 11.19 30.29 1.37
C THR A 23 9.94 31.11 0.99
N ALA A 24 8.84 30.48 0.67
CA ALA A 24 7.60 31.20 0.47
C ALA A 24 7.14 31.79 1.80
N TYR A 25 7.27 33.11 1.92
CA TYR A 25 6.74 33.87 3.02
C TYR A 25 5.27 33.54 3.27
N GLN A 26 5.02 32.91 4.41
CA GLN A 26 3.66 32.72 4.90
C GLN A 26 3.55 33.27 6.32
N PRO A 27 2.85 34.41 6.50
CA PRO A 27 2.83 35.14 7.76
C PRO A 27 2.17 34.40 8.94
N ASN A 28 1.46 33.31 8.70
CA ASN A 28 0.69 32.58 9.70
C ASN A 28 1.20 31.15 9.97
N ARG A 29 2.40 30.81 9.57
CA ARG A 29 2.99 29.52 9.90
C ARG A 29 3.58 29.51 11.30
N ILE A 30 3.30 28.46 12.04
CA ILE A 30 3.95 28.17 13.32
C ILE A 30 5.45 28.07 13.05
N GLN A 31 6.24 28.98 13.65
CA GLN A 31 7.71 29.00 13.55
C GLN A 31 8.26 27.60 13.87
N GLY A 32 9.09 27.06 13.00
CA GLY A 32 9.79 25.78 13.20
C GLY A 32 9.18 24.57 12.48
N THR A 33 8.08 24.71 11.74
CA THR A 33 7.64 23.66 10.85
C THR A 33 8.27 23.87 9.48
N SER A 34 9.22 23.02 9.12
CA SER A 34 9.62 22.88 7.71
C SER A 34 8.37 22.62 6.89
N VAL A 35 8.25 23.30 5.76
CA VAL A 35 7.18 23.06 4.79
C VAL A 35 7.38 21.65 4.28
N GLY A 36 6.83 20.70 5.00
CA GLY A 36 6.90 19.32 4.60
C GLY A 36 6.26 19.15 3.23
N THR A 37 6.81 18.31 2.41
CA THR A 37 6.32 18.04 1.06
C THR A 37 4.97 17.32 1.07
N SER A 38 4.25 17.26 2.20
CA SER A 38 3.03 16.45 2.40
C SER A 38 3.23 14.99 2.00
N ARG A 39 4.44 14.49 2.18
CA ARG A 39 4.83 13.13 1.77
C ARG A 39 5.68 12.49 2.86
N PRO A 40 5.51 11.19 3.11
CA PRO A 40 6.39 10.46 4.01
C PRO A 40 7.81 10.39 3.43
N LYS A 41 8.80 10.57 4.29
CA LYS A 41 10.21 10.53 3.94
C LYS A 41 10.65 9.12 3.55
N ASN A 42 10.16 8.13 4.30
CA ASN A 42 10.49 6.73 4.09
C ASN A 42 9.25 5.90 3.81
N ARG A 43 9.32 5.09 2.76
CA ARG A 43 8.32 4.07 2.43
C ARG A 43 9.01 2.76 2.10
N TYR A 44 8.51 1.68 2.67
CA TYR A 44 8.99 0.33 2.41
C TYR A 44 7.84 -0.53 1.93
N LYS A 45 8.13 -1.38 0.95
CA LYS A 45 7.21 -2.41 0.48
C LYS A 45 7.97 -3.71 0.32
N LEU A 46 7.44 -4.77 0.91
CA LEU A 46 7.88 -6.14 0.70
C LEU A 46 6.69 -6.95 0.22
N SER A 47 6.86 -7.68 -0.86
CA SER A 47 5.82 -8.57 -1.38
C SER A 47 6.40 -9.95 -1.61
N VAL A 48 5.64 -10.95 -1.20
CA VAL A 48 5.88 -12.37 -1.47
C VAL A 48 4.66 -12.88 -2.23
N ASN A 49 4.88 -13.42 -3.41
CA ASN A 49 3.84 -13.92 -4.28
C ASN A 49 4.22 -15.29 -4.82
N HIS A 50 3.33 -16.25 -4.70
CA HIS A 50 3.46 -17.55 -5.32
C HIS A 50 2.17 -17.87 -6.08
N PRO A 51 2.13 -17.62 -7.39
CA PRO A 51 0.88 -17.70 -8.16
C PRO A 51 0.35 -19.13 -8.28
N ARG A 52 1.21 -20.16 -8.13
CA ARG A 52 0.88 -21.58 -8.27
C ARG A 52 1.63 -22.42 -7.24
N ALA A 53 1.32 -22.20 -5.95
CA ALA A 53 2.07 -22.80 -4.85
C ALA A 53 1.74 -24.28 -4.62
N PHE A 54 0.45 -24.65 -4.75
CA PHE A 54 -0.02 -25.99 -4.42
C PHE A 54 -0.79 -26.57 -5.60
N ASN A 55 -0.33 -27.72 -6.10
CA ASN A 55 -0.93 -28.45 -7.22
C ASN A 55 -1.21 -27.58 -8.45
N ASP A 56 -0.40 -26.55 -8.67
CA ASP A 56 -0.56 -25.57 -9.77
C ASP A 56 -1.91 -24.84 -9.84
N ASN A 57 -2.74 -24.99 -8.83
CA ASN A 57 -4.07 -24.39 -8.82
C ASN A 57 -4.24 -23.32 -7.75
N ILE A 58 -3.49 -23.39 -6.65
CA ILE A 58 -3.60 -22.47 -5.53
C ILE A 58 -2.41 -21.52 -5.53
N GLY A 59 -2.67 -20.24 -5.49
CA GLY A 59 -1.67 -19.21 -5.31
C GLY A 59 -1.93 -18.40 -4.05
N TYR A 60 -0.90 -17.69 -3.59
CA TYR A 60 -1.02 -16.73 -2.49
C TYR A 60 -0.15 -15.51 -2.75
N ALA A 61 -0.54 -14.40 -2.16
CA ALA A 61 0.25 -13.18 -2.13
C ALA A 61 0.15 -12.53 -0.74
N ILE A 62 1.29 -12.04 -0.25
CA ILE A 62 1.39 -11.27 0.99
C ILE A 62 2.19 -10.02 0.67
N THR A 63 1.68 -8.86 1.03
CA THR A 63 2.36 -7.59 0.85
C THR A 63 2.36 -6.81 2.16
N ALA A 64 3.53 -6.48 2.66
CA ALA A 64 3.72 -5.56 3.77
C ALA A 64 4.15 -4.19 3.22
N ARG A 65 3.47 -3.13 3.66
CA ARG A 65 3.77 -1.74 3.31
C ARG A 65 3.89 -0.92 4.56
N TYR A 66 5.05 -0.33 4.77
CA TYR A 66 5.29 0.62 5.84
C TYR A 66 5.41 2.03 5.28
N THR A 67 4.74 2.96 5.91
CA THR A 67 4.82 4.39 5.64
C THR A 67 5.18 5.10 6.93
N GLU A 68 6.24 5.89 6.91
CA GLU A 68 6.64 6.71 8.05
C GLU A 68 5.63 7.82 8.29
N LYS A 69 5.53 8.28 9.54
CA LYS A 69 4.75 9.47 9.89
C LYS A 69 5.29 10.71 9.18
N TYR A 70 4.43 11.63 8.83
CA TYR A 70 4.81 12.87 8.14
C TYR A 70 3.83 14.00 8.38
N TRP A 71 4.29 15.21 8.19
CA TRP A 71 3.43 16.37 8.21
C TRP A 71 2.69 16.52 6.88
N TYR A 72 1.39 16.66 6.97
CA TYR A 72 0.53 16.93 5.85
C TYR A 72 0.11 18.40 5.89
N ASP A 73 0.46 19.15 4.85
CA ASP A 73 0.09 20.54 4.67
C ASP A 73 -0.80 20.64 3.44
N ASN A 74 -2.08 20.90 3.67
CA ASN A 74 -3.00 21.19 2.59
C ASN A 74 -3.03 22.72 2.38
N TYR A 75 -2.36 23.18 1.35
CA TYR A 75 -2.23 24.59 1.00
C TYR A 75 -3.57 25.34 0.82
N LEU A 76 -4.65 24.63 0.62
CA LEU A 76 -5.94 25.15 0.20
C LEU A 76 -6.97 25.32 1.32
N TRP A 77 -6.62 25.51 2.59
CA TRP A 77 -7.59 25.89 3.65
C TRP A 77 -7.89 24.88 4.76
N TYR A 78 -7.45 23.62 4.68
CA TYR A 78 -8.02 22.56 5.52
C TYR A 78 -7.09 21.90 6.53
N GLY A 79 -6.08 22.62 6.96
CA GLY A 79 -5.35 22.20 8.13
C GLY A 79 -3.99 21.55 7.86
N ILE A 80 -3.08 21.90 8.73
CA ILE A 80 -1.77 21.26 8.87
C ILE A 80 -1.94 20.22 9.96
N GLY A 81 -1.46 18.99 9.72
CA GLY A 81 -1.53 17.94 10.71
C GLY A 81 -0.49 16.86 10.51
N GLU A 82 -0.10 16.21 11.61
CA GLU A 82 0.73 15.04 11.54
C GLU A 82 -0.12 13.82 11.16
N LEU A 83 0.26 13.15 10.10
CA LEU A 83 -0.28 11.83 9.75
C LEU A 83 0.62 10.77 10.36
N GLY A 84 0.04 9.91 11.20
CA GLY A 84 0.75 8.81 11.85
C GLY A 84 1.31 7.82 10.83
N GLY A 85 2.45 7.23 11.15
CA GLY A 85 2.98 6.11 10.39
C GLY A 85 2.03 4.91 10.44
N ASN A 86 2.06 4.08 9.40
CA ASN A 86 1.23 2.89 9.34
C ASN A 86 1.99 1.70 8.75
N LEU A 87 1.62 0.51 9.20
CA LEU A 87 2.05 -0.76 8.64
C LEU A 87 0.81 -1.50 8.14
N ASN A 88 0.68 -1.62 6.83
CA ASN A 88 -0.39 -2.36 6.19
C ASN A 88 0.12 -3.71 5.71
N ILE A 89 -0.59 -4.77 6.08
CA ILE A 89 -0.36 -6.12 5.56
C ILE A 89 -1.58 -6.52 4.76
N ASP A 90 -1.37 -6.75 3.46
CA ASP A 90 -2.40 -7.24 2.56
C ASP A 90 -2.14 -8.71 2.26
N THR A 91 -3.18 -9.52 2.23
CA THR A 91 -3.10 -10.95 1.93
C THR A 91 -4.13 -11.33 0.89
N GLN A 92 -3.75 -12.26 0.02
CA GLN A 92 -4.64 -12.81 -1.01
C GLN A 92 -4.35 -14.29 -1.18
N VAL A 93 -5.40 -15.06 -1.38
CA VAL A 93 -5.36 -16.44 -1.88
C VAL A 93 -6.09 -16.48 -3.21
N SER A 94 -5.58 -17.27 -4.14
CA SER A 94 -6.18 -17.50 -5.46
C SER A 94 -6.34 -18.96 -5.74
N TYR A 95 -7.39 -19.32 -6.51
CA TYR A 95 -7.66 -20.67 -6.94
C TYR A 95 -8.06 -20.69 -8.42
N ILE A 96 -7.37 -21.52 -9.21
CA ILE A 96 -7.61 -21.67 -10.64
C ILE A 96 -8.50 -22.90 -10.88
N LEU A 97 -9.67 -22.68 -11.44
CA LEU A 97 -10.57 -23.69 -11.97
C LEU A 97 -10.25 -23.89 -13.46
N LYS A 98 -9.27 -24.75 -13.76
CA LYS A 98 -8.73 -24.92 -15.12
C LYS A 98 -9.81 -25.33 -16.13
N ASP A 99 -10.71 -26.23 -15.74
CA ASP A 99 -11.76 -26.75 -16.64
C ASP A 99 -12.78 -25.69 -17.05
N TYR A 100 -12.89 -24.61 -16.28
CA TYR A 100 -13.84 -23.52 -16.49
C TYR A 100 -13.18 -22.22 -16.92
N ASN A 101 -11.84 -22.16 -16.98
CA ASN A 101 -11.06 -20.94 -17.21
C ASN A 101 -11.42 -19.83 -16.22
N ILE A 102 -11.66 -20.18 -14.96
CA ILE A 102 -12.04 -19.27 -13.89
C ILE A 102 -10.89 -19.16 -12.89
N LEU A 103 -10.56 -17.94 -12.53
CA LEU A 103 -9.65 -17.62 -11.44
C LEU A 103 -10.44 -16.94 -10.32
N LEU A 104 -10.51 -17.61 -9.17
CA LEU A 104 -11.10 -17.08 -7.97
C LEU A 104 -10.00 -16.44 -7.12
N LYS A 105 -10.26 -15.25 -6.56
CA LYS A 105 -9.37 -14.59 -5.61
C LYS A 105 -10.18 -14.15 -4.40
N ALA A 106 -9.62 -14.33 -3.21
CA ALA A 106 -10.14 -13.78 -1.98
C ALA A 106 -9.00 -13.13 -1.20
N GLY A 107 -9.25 -11.98 -0.63
CA GLY A 107 -8.18 -11.26 0.07
C GLY A 107 -8.68 -10.28 1.10
N ILE A 108 -7.71 -9.80 1.88
CA ILE A 108 -7.89 -8.80 2.92
C ILE A 108 -6.81 -7.74 2.72
N ASN A 109 -7.22 -6.50 2.55
CA ASN A 109 -6.33 -5.36 2.67
C ASN A 109 -6.32 -4.86 4.11
N ASN A 110 -5.15 -4.48 4.60
CA ASN A 110 -4.94 -4.03 5.97
C ASN A 110 -5.39 -5.09 7.00
N LEU A 111 -4.80 -6.28 6.92
CA LEU A 111 -5.08 -7.43 7.80
C LEU A 111 -4.99 -7.09 9.29
N LEU A 112 -4.08 -6.18 9.66
CA LEU A 112 -3.89 -5.76 11.06
C LEU A 112 -5.02 -4.88 11.59
N GLY A 113 -5.94 -4.45 10.74
CA GLY A 113 -7.06 -3.60 11.16
C GLY A 113 -6.67 -2.21 11.67
N GLN A 114 -5.46 -1.75 11.41
CA GLN A 114 -5.02 -0.43 11.84
C GLN A 114 -5.81 0.65 11.11
N TYR A 115 -6.41 1.54 11.89
CA TYR A 115 -7.05 2.71 11.31
C TYR A 115 -6.02 3.78 10.99
N TYR A 116 -5.94 4.19 9.73
CA TYR A 116 -5.06 5.26 9.29
C TYR A 116 -5.75 6.22 8.34
N ASN A 117 -5.25 7.44 8.29
CA ASN A 117 -5.73 8.47 7.37
C ASN A 117 -4.71 8.66 6.24
N THR A 118 -5.18 8.91 5.04
CA THR A 118 -4.34 9.26 3.89
C THR A 118 -4.14 10.77 3.77
N SER A 119 -5.01 11.55 4.42
CA SER A 119 -4.92 13.00 4.53
C SER A 119 -5.62 13.45 5.81
N VAL A 120 -5.38 14.68 6.25
CA VAL A 120 -5.83 15.20 7.55
C VAL A 120 -7.34 15.17 7.74
N LEU A 121 -8.13 15.31 6.69
CA LEU A 121 -9.59 15.37 6.75
C LEU A 121 -10.29 14.19 6.09
N THR A 122 -9.56 13.14 5.72
CA THR A 122 -10.19 11.94 5.16
C THR A 122 -10.69 11.00 6.24
N PRO A 123 -11.73 10.23 5.98
CA PRO A 123 -12.11 9.13 6.85
C PRO A 123 -10.96 8.16 7.08
N LYS A 124 -10.95 7.55 8.25
CA LYS A 124 -9.99 6.49 8.55
C LYS A 124 -10.27 5.26 7.69
N ILE A 125 -9.20 4.69 7.17
CA ILE A 125 -9.26 3.43 6.40
C ILE A 125 -8.97 2.29 7.36
N GLY A 126 -9.86 1.31 7.40
CA GLY A 126 -9.70 0.06 8.14
C GLY A 126 -9.44 -1.13 7.21
N SER A 127 -9.74 -2.34 7.69
CA SER A 127 -9.64 -3.56 6.89
C SER A 127 -10.72 -3.62 5.82
N THR A 128 -10.37 -4.15 4.65
CA THR A 128 -11.31 -4.38 3.55
C THR A 128 -11.18 -5.81 3.05
N PHE A 129 -12.28 -6.52 2.97
CA PHE A 129 -12.36 -7.86 2.39
C PHE A 129 -12.85 -7.77 0.96
N TYR A 130 -12.33 -8.63 0.10
CA TYR A 130 -12.79 -8.72 -1.29
C TYR A 130 -12.78 -10.16 -1.80
N ILE A 131 -13.66 -10.42 -2.75
CA ILE A 131 -13.69 -11.64 -3.55
C ILE A 131 -13.75 -11.20 -5.02
N THR A 132 -12.94 -11.82 -5.85
CA THR A 132 -12.90 -11.55 -7.30
C THR A 132 -13.06 -12.85 -8.05
N ILE A 133 -13.85 -12.82 -9.12
CA ILE A 133 -14.03 -13.92 -10.07
C ILE A 133 -13.59 -13.37 -11.41
N ASP A 134 -12.47 -13.89 -11.93
CA ASP A 134 -11.96 -13.53 -13.25
C ASP A 134 -12.27 -14.71 -14.20
N TYR A 135 -12.96 -14.44 -15.29
CA TYR A 135 -13.18 -15.42 -16.37
C TYR A 135 -12.34 -15.03 -17.58
N ASP A 136 -11.46 -15.93 -18.00
CA ASP A 136 -10.63 -15.74 -19.19
C ASP A 136 -11.04 -16.75 -20.27
N GLY A 137 -11.94 -16.34 -21.14
CA GLY A 137 -12.40 -17.15 -22.26
C GLY A 137 -11.37 -17.35 -23.38
N LEU A 138 -10.20 -16.73 -23.28
CA LEU A 138 -9.13 -16.78 -24.29
C LEU A 138 -8.01 -17.77 -23.93
N ILE A 139 -7.97 -18.26 -22.70
CA ILE A 139 -7.02 -19.30 -22.31
C ILE A 139 -7.58 -20.66 -22.72
N LYS A 140 -7.15 -21.13 -23.88
CA LYS A 140 -7.33 -22.53 -24.30
C LYS A 140 -6.09 -23.33 -23.98
#